data_ca24af7311317bdf49f1e999e65a666e
#
_entry.id   ca24af7311317bdf49f1e999e65a666e
#
_cell.length_a   1.000
_cell.length_b   1.000
_cell.length_c   1.000
_cell.angle_alpha   90.00
_cell.angle_beta   90.00
_cell.angle_gamma   90.00
#
_symmetry.space_group_name_H-M   'P 1'
#
loop_
_entity.id
_entity.type
_entity.pdbx_description
1 polymer ?
#
loop_
_entity_poly.entity_id
_entity_poly.type
_entity_poly.pdbx_seq_one_letter_code
_entity_poly.pdbx_strand_id
1 'polypeptide(L)'
;MAVLADFSKRREITFPLLSDQGSRTIRQYGIFNTTIPETNQQSYGIPFPGTFMLNTQGVVISRYFEEAYQERTTVGSILARLGNNLEVAATKVSSAQLEVTSFVTDSIVAPGTHFSIVLDIKPARGVHVYAPGVTGYKPIALSVAAQPHLIVRDAQYPPSEDYHFKPLSEHVQVYQRPFRVVQDIAIDASPQAQAALKDVTVLSLKGMLSYQACNDTVCFSPQSVPLTWSLTLRQLDRERARP
;
A
#
# COMPACT_ATOMS: atom_id res chain seq x y z
N MET A 1 -3.99 -34.14 -2.63
CA MET A 1 -3.08 -34.10 -1.44
C MET A 1 -1.62 -34.02 -1.87
N ALA A 2 -1.11 -34.91 -2.74
CA ALA A 2 0.29 -34.90 -3.18
C ALA A 2 0.74 -33.55 -3.82
N VAL A 3 -0.11 -32.93 -4.64
CA VAL A 3 0.18 -31.63 -5.31
C VAL A 3 0.40 -30.50 -4.30
N LEU A 4 -0.42 -30.41 -3.25
CA LEU A 4 -0.25 -29.36 -2.23
C LEU A 4 1.01 -29.60 -1.38
N ALA A 5 1.34 -30.84 -1.07
CA ALA A 5 2.57 -31.16 -0.34
C ALA A 5 3.83 -30.84 -1.15
N ASP A 6 3.85 -31.17 -2.44
CA ASP A 6 4.94 -30.83 -3.34
C ASP A 6 5.08 -29.31 -3.49
N PHE A 7 3.99 -28.59 -3.69
CA PHE A 7 3.99 -27.14 -3.76
C PHE A 7 4.51 -26.49 -2.47
N SER A 8 4.02 -26.94 -1.29
CA SER A 8 4.47 -26.45 0.01
C SER A 8 5.98 -26.64 0.19
N LYS A 9 6.50 -27.81 -0.14
CA LYS A 9 7.93 -28.11 -0.04
C LYS A 9 8.79 -27.24 -0.97
N ARG A 10 8.39 -27.10 -2.23
CA ARG A 10 9.15 -26.30 -3.21
C ARG A 10 9.15 -24.80 -2.93
N ARG A 11 8.12 -24.31 -2.24
CA ARG A 11 7.96 -22.89 -1.90
C ARG A 11 8.29 -22.58 -0.45
N GLU A 12 8.82 -23.58 0.31
CA GLU A 12 9.19 -23.43 1.72
C GLU A 12 8.04 -22.85 2.58
N ILE A 13 6.78 -23.28 2.26
CA ILE A 13 5.60 -22.81 2.97
C ILE A 13 5.53 -23.51 4.32
N THR A 14 5.53 -22.75 5.41
CA THR A 14 5.54 -23.25 6.79
C THR A 14 4.16 -23.34 7.43
N PHE A 15 3.13 -22.80 6.81
CA PHE A 15 1.74 -22.88 7.28
C PHE A 15 0.94 -23.96 6.53
N PRO A 16 -0.17 -24.48 7.10
CA PRO A 16 -0.98 -25.50 6.45
C PRO A 16 -1.66 -24.99 5.17
N LEU A 17 -1.54 -25.75 4.09
CA LEU A 17 -2.35 -25.56 2.88
C LEU A 17 -3.59 -26.44 2.96
N LEU A 18 -4.78 -25.83 2.84
CA LEU A 18 -6.05 -26.54 2.93
C LEU A 18 -6.64 -26.76 1.52
N SER A 19 -7.30 -27.88 1.34
CA SER A 19 -8.05 -28.18 0.11
C SER A 19 -9.55 -28.09 0.38
N ASP A 20 -10.24 -27.29 -0.40
CA ASP A 20 -11.70 -27.12 -0.34
C ASP A 20 -12.37 -27.84 -1.50
N GLN A 21 -12.56 -29.15 -1.37
CA GLN A 21 -13.20 -29.97 -2.40
C GLN A 21 -14.65 -29.51 -2.65
N GLY A 22 -14.99 -29.25 -3.91
CA GLY A 22 -16.29 -28.74 -4.31
C GLY A 22 -16.56 -27.29 -3.94
N SER A 23 -15.53 -26.56 -3.52
CA SER A 23 -15.61 -25.11 -3.24
C SER A 23 -16.67 -24.74 -2.19
N ARG A 24 -16.91 -25.63 -1.22
CA ARG A 24 -17.96 -25.45 -0.21
C ARG A 24 -17.64 -24.30 0.76
N THR A 25 -16.41 -24.26 1.25
CA THR A 25 -15.95 -23.24 2.21
C THR A 25 -15.90 -21.86 1.55
N ILE A 26 -15.30 -21.75 0.36
CA ILE A 26 -15.23 -20.47 -0.38
C ILE A 26 -16.62 -19.94 -0.73
N ARG A 27 -17.61 -20.81 -1.01
CA ARG A 27 -19.01 -20.38 -1.21
C ARG A 27 -19.64 -19.86 0.09
N GLN A 28 -19.38 -20.52 1.22
CA GLN A 28 -19.86 -20.04 2.52
C GLN A 28 -19.29 -18.67 2.91
N TYR A 29 -18.02 -18.42 2.56
CA TYR A 29 -17.38 -17.11 2.78
C TYR A 29 -17.76 -16.05 1.73
N GLY A 30 -18.54 -16.40 0.70
CA GLY A 30 -18.97 -15.47 -0.35
C GLY A 30 -17.83 -15.01 -1.27
N ILE A 31 -16.76 -15.79 -1.37
CA ILE A 31 -15.56 -15.44 -2.14
C ILE A 31 -15.34 -16.34 -3.36
N PHE A 32 -16.36 -17.09 -3.77
CA PHE A 32 -16.29 -17.91 -4.97
C PHE A 32 -16.10 -17.03 -6.22
N ASN A 33 -15.09 -17.34 -7.03
CA ASN A 33 -14.77 -16.53 -8.21
C ASN A 33 -15.75 -16.85 -9.35
N THR A 34 -16.74 -15.99 -9.50
CA THR A 34 -17.78 -16.11 -10.54
C THR A 34 -17.33 -15.68 -11.93
N THR A 35 -16.14 -15.09 -12.08
CA THR A 35 -15.60 -14.67 -13.38
C THR A 35 -14.99 -15.82 -14.15
N ILE A 36 -14.76 -16.97 -13.53
CA ILE A 36 -14.20 -18.17 -14.14
C ILE A 36 -15.34 -19.11 -14.54
N PRO A 37 -15.55 -19.35 -15.83
CA PRO A 37 -16.63 -20.22 -16.31
C PRO A 37 -16.35 -21.69 -16.01
N GLU A 38 -17.40 -22.51 -15.87
CA GLU A 38 -17.31 -23.95 -15.60
C GLU A 38 -16.54 -24.73 -16.67
N THR A 39 -16.47 -24.19 -17.88
CA THR A 39 -15.69 -24.76 -18.99
C THR A 39 -14.18 -24.70 -18.74
N ASN A 40 -13.71 -23.83 -17.86
CA ASN A 40 -12.30 -23.75 -17.45
C ASN A 40 -12.03 -24.72 -16.30
N GLN A 41 -11.96 -26.03 -16.60
CA GLN A 41 -11.76 -27.09 -15.60
C GLN A 41 -10.49 -26.94 -14.74
N GLN A 42 -9.49 -26.18 -15.21
CA GLN A 42 -8.23 -25.98 -14.47
C GLN A 42 -8.34 -24.93 -13.36
N SER A 43 -9.24 -23.97 -13.49
CA SER A 43 -9.34 -22.83 -12.59
C SER A 43 -10.74 -22.63 -12.01
N TYR A 44 -11.76 -23.35 -12.51
CA TYR A 44 -13.10 -23.30 -11.95
C TYR A 44 -13.10 -23.80 -10.50
N GLY A 45 -13.81 -23.11 -9.64
CA GLY A 45 -13.92 -23.48 -8.22
C GLY A 45 -12.92 -22.80 -7.29
N ILE A 46 -12.01 -21.96 -7.81
CA ILE A 46 -11.08 -21.19 -6.96
C ILE A 46 -11.76 -19.94 -6.40
N PRO A 47 -11.26 -19.37 -5.28
CA PRO A 47 -11.78 -18.11 -4.73
C PRO A 47 -11.24 -16.90 -5.49
N PHE A 48 -11.88 -15.75 -5.28
CA PHE A 48 -11.20 -14.47 -5.45
C PHE A 48 -9.99 -14.42 -4.53
N PRO A 49 -8.84 -13.90 -5.01
CA PRO A 49 -7.67 -13.74 -4.15
C PRO A 49 -7.95 -12.68 -3.08
N GLY A 50 -7.55 -12.96 -1.85
CA GLY A 50 -7.75 -12.00 -0.78
C GLY A 50 -7.26 -12.47 0.56
N THR A 51 -7.32 -11.55 1.52
CA THR A 51 -6.89 -11.75 2.90
C THR A 51 -7.98 -11.28 3.84
N PHE A 52 -8.34 -12.11 4.81
CA PHE A 52 -9.15 -11.72 5.97
C PHE A 52 -8.23 -11.44 7.16
N MET A 53 -8.48 -10.33 7.83
CA MET A 53 -7.91 -10.06 9.13
C MET A 53 -8.90 -10.39 10.23
N LEU A 54 -8.44 -11.11 11.22
CA LEU A 54 -9.22 -11.49 12.39
C LEU A 54 -8.59 -10.90 13.67
N ASN A 55 -9.42 -10.54 14.62
CA ASN A 55 -8.95 -10.23 15.97
C ASN A 55 -8.66 -11.55 16.75
N THR A 56 -8.20 -11.42 18.00
CA THR A 56 -7.88 -12.57 18.86
C THR A 56 -9.09 -13.43 19.23
N GLN A 57 -10.32 -12.92 19.02
CA GLN A 57 -11.57 -13.65 19.22
C GLN A 57 -12.06 -14.34 17.93
N GLY A 58 -11.28 -14.27 16.82
CA GLY A 58 -11.65 -14.88 15.54
C GLY A 58 -12.69 -14.09 14.73
N VAL A 59 -13.00 -12.85 15.12
CA VAL A 59 -13.92 -11.98 14.39
C VAL A 59 -13.18 -11.25 13.28
N VAL A 60 -13.72 -11.26 12.06
CA VAL A 60 -13.17 -10.52 10.92
C VAL A 60 -13.28 -9.02 11.18
N ILE A 61 -12.13 -8.33 11.22
CA ILE A 61 -12.02 -6.88 11.44
C ILE A 61 -11.67 -6.13 10.17
N SER A 62 -11.12 -6.82 9.18
CA SER A 62 -10.84 -6.23 7.86
C SER A 62 -10.74 -7.31 6.79
N ARG A 63 -10.95 -6.90 5.53
CA ARG A 63 -10.80 -7.77 4.37
C ARG A 63 -10.16 -7.01 3.22
N TYR A 64 -9.24 -7.67 2.52
CA TYR A 64 -8.54 -7.16 1.34
C TYR A 64 -8.73 -8.17 0.22
N PHE A 65 -9.48 -7.81 -0.81
CA PHE A 65 -9.77 -8.67 -1.97
C PHE A 65 -9.49 -7.90 -3.24
N GLU A 66 -8.89 -8.59 -4.19
CA GLU A 66 -8.55 -8.06 -5.49
C GLU A 66 -9.53 -8.58 -6.55
N GLU A 67 -9.88 -7.74 -7.51
CA GLU A 67 -10.77 -8.11 -8.61
C GLU A 67 -10.05 -9.00 -9.63
N ALA A 68 -8.75 -8.75 -9.85
CA ALA A 68 -7.94 -9.52 -10.77
C ALA A 68 -7.21 -10.68 -10.06
N TYR A 69 -7.31 -11.88 -10.62
CA TYR A 69 -6.68 -13.09 -10.06
C TYR A 69 -5.17 -12.96 -9.83
N GLN A 70 -4.49 -12.14 -10.60
CA GLN A 70 -3.04 -11.97 -10.54
C GLN A 70 -2.59 -10.91 -9.53
N GLU A 71 -3.52 -10.10 -9.03
CA GLU A 71 -3.21 -9.03 -8.09
C GLU A 71 -3.13 -9.54 -6.65
N ARG A 72 -2.23 -8.99 -5.86
CA ARG A 72 -2.03 -9.35 -4.46
C ARG A 72 -1.61 -8.14 -3.63
N THR A 73 -2.41 -7.80 -2.63
CA THR A 73 -2.00 -6.87 -1.58
C THR A 73 -0.97 -7.55 -0.68
N THR A 74 0.18 -6.91 -0.47
CA THR A 74 1.24 -7.48 0.37
C THR A 74 0.90 -7.40 1.85
N VAL A 75 1.47 -8.30 2.64
CA VAL A 75 1.35 -8.27 4.11
C VAL A 75 1.96 -6.98 4.65
N GLY A 76 3.08 -6.52 4.07
CA GLY A 76 3.72 -5.26 4.43
C GLY A 76 2.76 -4.08 4.29
N SER A 77 2.03 -3.98 3.16
CA SER A 77 1.01 -2.95 2.92
C SER A 77 -0.12 -2.99 3.95
N ILE A 78 -0.61 -4.18 4.30
CA ILE A 78 -1.65 -4.36 5.32
C ILE A 78 -1.15 -3.89 6.69
N LEU A 79 0.04 -4.33 7.11
CA LEU A 79 0.63 -3.98 8.41
C LEU A 79 0.91 -2.48 8.52
N ALA A 80 1.38 -1.84 7.45
CA ALA A 80 1.62 -0.40 7.43
C ALA A 80 0.34 0.40 7.69
N ARG A 81 -0.79 -0.01 7.11
CA ARG A 81 -2.12 0.62 7.33
C ARG A 81 -2.63 0.46 8.75
N LEU A 82 -2.21 -0.60 9.44
CA LEU A 82 -2.52 -0.83 10.86
C LEU A 82 -1.64 -0.03 11.81
N GLY A 83 -0.74 0.80 11.28
CA GLY A 83 0.19 1.59 12.07
C GLY A 83 1.39 0.79 12.61
N ASN A 84 1.60 -0.45 12.16
CA ASN A 84 2.75 -1.23 12.57
C ASN A 84 4.05 -0.65 12.00
N ASN A 85 5.12 -0.74 12.77
CA ASN A 85 6.45 -0.45 12.28
C ASN A 85 6.97 -1.67 11.50
N LEU A 86 7.49 -1.40 10.31
CA LEU A 86 8.10 -2.42 9.45
C LEU A 86 9.62 -2.31 9.54
N GLU A 87 10.31 -3.44 9.61
CA GLU A 87 11.77 -3.50 9.52
C GLU A 87 12.19 -3.45 8.04
N VAL A 88 12.10 -2.27 7.45
CA VAL A 88 12.43 -2.00 6.04
C VAL A 88 13.41 -0.84 5.93
N ALA A 89 14.14 -0.81 4.81
CA ALA A 89 15.03 0.32 4.53
C ALA A 89 14.21 1.61 4.38
N ALA A 90 14.54 2.62 5.16
CA ALA A 90 13.85 3.90 5.19
C ALA A 90 14.82 5.06 4.93
N THR A 91 14.34 6.05 4.20
CA THR A 91 15.05 7.32 3.98
C THR A 91 14.48 8.37 4.93
N LYS A 92 15.35 9.07 5.62
CA LYS A 92 14.96 10.19 6.51
C LYS A 92 15.35 11.51 5.86
N VAL A 93 14.40 12.43 5.84
CA VAL A 93 14.59 13.80 5.42
C VAL A 93 14.11 14.71 6.56
N SER A 94 14.92 15.67 6.93
CA SER A 94 14.60 16.62 8.01
C SER A 94 14.70 18.04 7.49
N SER A 95 13.74 18.86 7.87
CA SER A 95 13.73 20.32 7.74
C SER A 95 13.59 20.96 9.11
N ALA A 96 13.59 22.27 9.16
CA ALA A 96 13.30 22.98 10.41
C ALA A 96 11.85 22.75 10.91
N GLN A 97 10.93 22.39 10.02
CA GLN A 97 9.51 22.26 10.32
C GLN A 97 9.04 20.80 10.44
N LEU A 98 9.64 19.86 9.69
CA LEU A 98 9.21 18.47 9.63
C LEU A 98 10.39 17.49 9.65
N GLU A 99 10.21 16.39 10.34
CA GLU A 99 10.95 15.14 10.11
C GLU A 99 10.07 14.20 9.28
N VAL A 100 10.60 13.64 8.21
CA VAL A 100 9.91 12.70 7.34
C VAL A 100 10.72 11.42 7.24
N THR A 101 10.14 10.30 7.63
CA THR A 101 10.70 8.96 7.36
C THR A 101 9.88 8.33 6.23
N SER A 102 10.55 8.02 5.13
CA SER A 102 9.91 7.50 3.92
C SER A 102 10.42 6.11 3.60
N PHE A 103 9.51 5.18 3.29
CA PHE A 103 9.85 3.82 2.89
C PHE A 103 8.77 3.22 1.98
N VAL A 104 9.11 2.08 1.36
CA VAL A 104 8.17 1.17 0.70
C VAL A 104 7.95 -0.06 1.56
N THR A 105 6.76 -0.61 1.55
CA THR A 105 6.41 -1.76 2.39
C THR A 105 7.08 -3.06 1.95
N ASP A 106 7.53 -3.10 0.70
CA ASP A 106 8.13 -4.28 0.08
C ASP A 106 9.33 -3.87 -0.78
N SER A 107 10.47 -4.48 -0.55
CA SER A 107 11.69 -4.22 -1.32
C SER A 107 11.76 -5.04 -2.62
N ILE A 108 10.94 -6.10 -2.72
CA ILE A 108 10.87 -7.02 -3.86
C ILE A 108 9.41 -7.12 -4.29
N VAL A 109 9.16 -6.83 -5.54
CA VAL A 109 7.81 -6.82 -6.14
C VAL A 109 7.78 -7.56 -7.48
N ALA A 110 6.61 -7.90 -7.97
CA ALA A 110 6.37 -8.52 -9.27
C ALA A 110 5.13 -7.91 -9.93
N PRO A 111 4.90 -8.10 -11.23
CA PRO A 111 3.61 -7.76 -11.84
C PRO A 111 2.44 -8.34 -11.05
N GLY A 112 1.42 -7.53 -10.76
CA GLY A 112 0.29 -7.88 -9.90
C GLY A 112 0.51 -7.64 -8.40
N THR A 113 1.70 -7.19 -7.97
CA THR A 113 1.93 -6.83 -6.56
C THR A 113 1.31 -5.47 -6.25
N HIS A 114 0.53 -5.40 -5.16
CA HIS A 114 0.07 -4.17 -4.53
C HIS A 114 0.92 -3.93 -3.28
N PHE A 115 1.71 -2.88 -3.31
CA PHE A 115 2.54 -2.43 -2.19
C PHE A 115 2.22 -0.97 -1.85
N SER A 116 2.76 -0.45 -0.76
CA SER A 116 2.51 0.93 -0.36
C SER A 116 3.80 1.72 -0.17
N ILE A 117 3.74 2.99 -0.53
CA ILE A 117 4.66 4.01 -0.08
C ILE A 117 4.12 4.55 1.25
N VAL A 118 4.98 4.66 2.24
CA VAL A 118 4.63 5.15 3.58
C VAL A 118 5.51 6.34 3.93
N LEU A 119 4.88 7.39 4.43
CA LEU A 119 5.55 8.53 5.04
C LEU A 119 5.13 8.64 6.50
N ASP A 120 6.06 8.47 7.42
CA ASP A 120 5.90 8.85 8.83
C ASP A 120 6.39 10.29 8.97
N ILE A 121 5.48 11.20 9.30
CA ILE A 121 5.71 12.63 9.32
C ILE A 121 5.56 13.12 10.75
N LYS A 122 6.56 13.86 11.21
CA LYS A 122 6.58 14.45 12.56
C LYS A 122 6.80 15.95 12.45
N PRO A 123 5.77 16.77 12.69
CA PRO A 123 5.93 18.21 12.81
C PRO A 123 6.83 18.59 13.98
N ALA A 124 7.63 19.62 13.82
CA ALA A 124 8.42 20.21 14.91
C ALA A 124 7.50 20.74 16.03
N ARG A 125 8.02 20.88 17.22
CA ARG A 125 7.23 21.37 18.36
C ARG A 125 6.63 22.76 18.07
N GLY A 126 5.31 22.89 18.24
CA GLY A 126 4.57 24.12 17.98
C GLY A 126 4.35 24.43 16.50
N VAL A 127 4.66 23.49 15.62
CA VAL A 127 4.41 23.60 14.18
C VAL A 127 3.25 22.71 13.79
N HIS A 128 2.45 23.16 12.83
CA HIS A 128 1.41 22.37 12.18
C HIS A 128 1.54 22.47 10.67
N VAL A 129 0.96 21.49 9.98
CA VAL A 129 0.79 21.48 8.52
C VAL A 129 -0.69 21.30 8.18
N TYR A 130 -1.12 21.91 7.10
CA TYR A 130 -2.53 21.90 6.68
C TYR A 130 -2.93 20.55 6.08
N ALA A 131 -4.10 20.06 6.48
CA ALA A 131 -4.66 18.81 5.96
C ALA A 131 -5.14 18.97 4.50
N PRO A 132 -5.26 17.89 3.74
CA PRO A 132 -5.89 17.91 2.43
C PRO A 132 -7.30 18.52 2.46
N GLY A 133 -7.64 19.31 1.44
CA GLY A 133 -8.94 19.99 1.32
C GLY A 133 -9.01 21.38 1.96
N VAL A 134 -8.01 21.81 2.74
CA VAL A 134 -7.94 23.17 3.26
C VAL A 134 -7.69 24.15 2.11
N THR A 135 -8.41 25.27 2.12
CA THR A 135 -8.29 26.37 1.16
C THR A 135 -7.61 27.59 1.80
N GLY A 136 -7.00 28.44 1.01
CA GLY A 136 -6.25 29.63 1.49
C GLY A 136 -4.81 29.34 1.91
N TYR A 137 -4.45 28.09 2.12
CA TYR A 137 -3.12 27.62 2.49
C TYR A 137 -2.67 26.50 1.55
N LYS A 138 -1.38 26.14 1.58
CA LYS A 138 -0.87 24.97 0.83
C LYS A 138 -1.03 23.71 1.68
N PRO A 139 -2.02 22.84 1.39
CA PRO A 139 -2.19 21.60 2.12
C PRO A 139 -1.03 20.63 1.86
N ILE A 140 -0.81 19.72 2.82
CA ILE A 140 0.14 18.64 2.62
C ILE A 140 -0.34 17.70 1.53
N ALA A 141 0.54 17.36 0.60
CA ALA A 141 0.24 16.48 -0.50
C ALA A 141 1.45 15.62 -0.88
N LEU A 142 1.24 14.30 -0.92
CA LEU A 142 2.15 13.35 -1.52
C LEU A 142 1.73 13.12 -2.98
N SER A 143 2.65 13.28 -3.90
CA SER A 143 2.48 12.91 -5.30
C SER A 143 3.57 11.93 -5.72
N VAL A 144 3.19 10.90 -6.48
CA VAL A 144 4.13 9.96 -7.11
C VAL A 144 4.04 10.16 -8.61
N ALA A 145 5.18 10.27 -9.27
CA ALA A 145 5.26 10.47 -10.71
C ALA A 145 4.65 9.27 -11.44
N ALA A 146 3.74 9.55 -12.37
CA ALA A 146 3.14 8.53 -13.21
C ALA A 146 4.21 7.81 -14.04
N GLN A 147 4.12 6.49 -14.11
CA GLN A 147 4.97 5.64 -14.92
C GLN A 147 4.12 4.60 -15.66
N PRO A 148 4.53 4.15 -16.86
CA PRO A 148 3.86 3.06 -17.54
C PRO A 148 3.79 1.81 -16.66
N HIS A 149 2.68 1.11 -16.72
CA HIS A 149 2.44 -0.14 -15.99
C HIS A 149 2.40 -0.03 -14.46
N LEU A 150 2.31 1.19 -13.93
CA LEU A 150 2.04 1.44 -12.52
C LEU A 150 0.70 2.12 -12.34
N ILE A 151 -0.08 1.62 -11.42
CA ILE A 151 -1.35 2.21 -10.99
C ILE A 151 -1.10 2.86 -9.64
N VAL A 152 -1.05 4.19 -9.63
CA VAL A 152 -0.87 4.98 -8.41
C VAL A 152 -2.25 5.38 -7.90
N ARG A 153 -2.60 4.95 -6.69
CA ARG A 153 -3.87 5.32 -6.05
C ARG A 153 -3.70 6.61 -5.25
N ASP A 154 -4.81 7.21 -4.83
CA ASP A 154 -4.78 8.42 -4.00
C ASP A 154 -4.10 8.16 -2.65
N ALA A 155 -3.33 9.14 -2.19
CA ALA A 155 -2.71 9.09 -0.88
C ALA A 155 -3.76 9.15 0.24
N GLN A 156 -3.63 8.29 1.22
CA GLN A 156 -4.52 8.19 2.37
C GLN A 156 -3.90 8.92 3.56
N TYR A 157 -4.66 9.81 4.13
CA TYR A 157 -4.28 10.63 5.28
C TYR A 157 -5.14 10.24 6.49
N PRO A 158 -4.59 10.28 7.71
CA PRO A 158 -5.41 10.06 8.90
C PRO A 158 -6.37 11.22 9.15
N PRO A 159 -7.32 11.08 10.07
CA PRO A 159 -8.15 12.20 10.53
C PRO A 159 -7.27 13.38 10.99
N SER A 160 -7.63 14.57 10.56
CA SER A 160 -6.99 15.84 10.94
C SER A 160 -7.55 16.36 12.26
N GLU A 161 -6.88 17.37 12.80
CA GLU A 161 -7.28 18.06 14.03
C GLU A 161 -7.82 19.45 13.66
N ASP A 162 -8.87 19.90 14.37
CA ASP A 162 -9.36 21.28 14.28
C ASP A 162 -8.39 22.19 15.04
N TYR A 163 -7.85 23.17 14.36
CA TYR A 163 -6.95 24.17 14.93
C TYR A 163 -7.59 25.56 14.88
N HIS A 164 -7.76 26.18 16.03
CA HIS A 164 -8.29 27.53 16.15
C HIS A 164 -7.14 28.56 16.13
N PHE A 165 -6.95 29.22 15.00
CA PHE A 165 -6.00 30.31 14.86
C PHE A 165 -6.62 31.61 15.40
N LYS A 166 -6.39 31.89 16.67
CA LYS A 166 -6.99 33.02 17.43
C LYS A 166 -6.83 34.39 16.77
N PRO A 167 -5.65 34.77 16.17
CA PRO A 167 -5.49 36.07 15.58
C PRO A 167 -6.47 36.42 14.46
N LEU A 168 -6.93 35.41 13.69
CA LEU A 168 -7.90 35.58 12.63
C LEU A 168 -9.27 34.99 12.95
N SER A 169 -9.47 34.43 14.16
CA SER A 169 -10.68 33.67 14.54
C SER A 169 -11.05 32.59 13.51
N GLU A 170 -10.03 31.94 12.95
CA GLU A 170 -10.17 30.97 11.88
C GLU A 170 -10.04 29.53 12.44
N HIS A 171 -10.88 28.62 11.94
CA HIS A 171 -10.79 27.19 12.22
C HIS A 171 -10.30 26.47 10.97
N VAL A 172 -9.20 25.73 11.09
CA VAL A 172 -8.56 25.03 9.98
C VAL A 172 -8.16 23.60 10.38
N GLN A 173 -8.23 22.70 9.43
CA GLN A 173 -7.85 21.31 9.62
C GLN A 173 -6.34 21.15 9.45
N VAL A 174 -5.66 20.61 10.47
CA VAL A 174 -4.20 20.51 10.51
C VAL A 174 -3.72 19.18 11.08
N TYR A 175 -2.41 18.94 10.97
CA TYR A 175 -1.67 17.91 11.70
C TYR A 175 -0.61 18.61 12.56
N GLN A 176 -0.70 18.43 13.87
CA GLN A 176 0.25 18.96 14.86
C GLN A 176 1.08 17.86 15.51
N ARG A 177 0.57 16.64 15.50
CA ARG A 177 1.20 15.43 16.06
C ARG A 177 1.77 14.54 14.96
N PRO A 178 2.66 13.60 15.29
CA PRO A 178 3.12 12.62 14.33
C PRO A 178 1.96 11.88 13.66
N PHE A 179 2.04 11.71 12.35
CA PHE A 179 1.02 11.05 11.56
C PHE A 179 1.64 10.27 10.39
N ARG A 180 0.88 9.32 9.87
CA ARG A 180 1.29 8.47 8.74
C ARG A 180 0.45 8.75 7.52
N VAL A 181 1.10 8.88 6.38
CA VAL A 181 0.47 8.91 5.04
C VAL A 181 0.82 7.62 4.33
N VAL A 182 -0.17 6.99 3.71
CA VAL A 182 0.00 5.74 2.95
C VAL A 182 -0.53 5.95 1.53
N GLN A 183 0.27 5.58 0.54
CA GLN A 183 -0.15 5.63 -0.86
C GLN A 183 0.10 4.29 -1.54
N ASP A 184 -0.97 3.70 -2.06
CA ASP A 184 -0.90 2.38 -2.69
C ASP A 184 -0.47 2.48 -4.13
N ILE A 185 0.39 1.56 -4.50
CA ILE A 185 0.88 1.35 -5.85
C ILE A 185 0.59 -0.10 -6.26
N ALA A 186 0.00 -0.29 -7.42
CA ALA A 186 -0.12 -1.60 -8.04
C ALA A 186 0.74 -1.68 -9.30
N ILE A 187 1.38 -2.81 -9.52
CA ILE A 187 2.07 -3.10 -10.78
C ILE A 187 1.08 -3.84 -11.68
N ASP A 188 0.79 -3.30 -12.85
CA ASP A 188 -0.11 -3.91 -13.82
C ASP A 188 0.33 -5.35 -14.14
N ALA A 189 -0.63 -6.27 -14.06
CA ALA A 189 -0.43 -7.69 -14.33
C ALA A 189 -0.81 -8.10 -15.77
N SER A 190 -1.19 -7.15 -16.63
CA SER A 190 -1.56 -7.43 -18.01
C SER A 190 -0.42 -8.08 -18.79
N PRO A 191 -0.71 -8.88 -19.84
CA PRO A 191 0.31 -9.45 -20.72
C PRO A 191 1.24 -8.39 -21.32
N GLN A 192 0.71 -7.20 -21.62
CA GLN A 192 1.47 -6.05 -22.14
C GLN A 192 2.48 -5.56 -21.11
N ALA A 193 2.05 -5.36 -19.85
CA ALA A 193 2.92 -4.95 -18.76
C ALA A 193 4.01 -5.99 -18.49
N GLN A 194 3.67 -7.27 -18.45
CA GLN A 194 4.62 -8.35 -18.24
C GLN A 194 5.67 -8.41 -19.37
N ALA A 195 5.27 -8.20 -20.63
CA ALA A 195 6.20 -8.14 -21.74
C ALA A 195 7.13 -6.91 -21.66
N ALA A 196 6.59 -5.75 -21.31
CA ALA A 196 7.36 -4.51 -21.18
C ALA A 196 8.35 -4.53 -20.00
N LEU A 197 7.98 -5.20 -18.91
CA LEU A 197 8.78 -5.28 -17.69
C LEU A 197 9.72 -6.50 -17.64
N LYS A 198 9.76 -7.31 -18.71
CA LYS A 198 10.48 -8.60 -18.74
C LYS A 198 11.96 -8.50 -18.35
N ASP A 199 12.64 -7.45 -18.83
CA ASP A 199 14.08 -7.26 -18.63
C ASP A 199 14.36 -6.16 -17.57
N VAL A 200 13.32 -5.64 -16.92
CA VAL A 200 13.44 -4.66 -15.84
C VAL A 200 13.69 -5.39 -14.53
N THR A 201 14.80 -5.11 -13.88
CA THR A 201 15.19 -5.72 -12.60
C THR A 201 15.04 -4.75 -11.43
N VAL A 202 15.03 -3.45 -11.70
CA VAL A 202 14.89 -2.40 -10.70
C VAL A 202 13.79 -1.42 -11.11
N LEU A 203 12.84 -1.20 -10.22
CA LEU A 203 11.80 -0.20 -10.35
C LEU A 203 12.17 1.01 -9.49
N SER A 204 12.39 2.16 -10.13
CA SER A 204 12.68 3.42 -9.44
C SER A 204 11.47 4.33 -9.47
N LEU A 205 10.93 4.68 -8.31
CA LEU A 205 9.80 5.59 -8.14
C LEU A 205 10.31 6.95 -7.70
N LYS A 206 9.71 8.01 -8.26
CA LYS A 206 9.97 9.39 -7.85
C LYS A 206 8.68 10.00 -7.34
N GLY A 207 8.77 10.78 -6.28
CA GLY A 207 7.65 11.49 -5.71
C GLY A 207 8.05 12.84 -5.12
N MET A 208 7.05 13.57 -4.68
CA MET A 208 7.20 14.88 -4.07
C MET A 208 6.23 14.99 -2.91
N LEU A 209 6.74 15.35 -1.72
CA LEU A 209 5.93 15.80 -0.61
C LEU A 209 5.93 17.33 -0.62
N SER A 210 4.78 17.95 -0.85
CA SER A 210 4.60 19.39 -0.77
C SER A 210 3.77 19.76 0.45
N TYR A 211 4.10 20.84 1.14
CA TYR A 211 3.37 21.31 2.32
C TYR A 211 3.65 22.80 2.60
N GLN A 212 2.80 23.39 3.39
CA GLN A 212 3.10 24.63 4.11
C GLN A 212 2.99 24.37 5.61
N ALA A 213 3.97 24.81 6.34
CA ALA A 213 3.99 24.74 7.79
C ALA A 213 3.76 26.13 8.39
N CYS A 214 3.05 26.19 9.51
CA CYS A 214 2.87 27.40 10.31
C CYS A 214 3.05 27.09 11.79
N ASN A 215 3.29 28.12 12.57
CA ASN A 215 3.17 28.10 14.02
C ASN A 215 2.16 29.17 14.45
N ASP A 216 2.05 29.44 15.74
CA ASP A 216 1.07 30.40 16.27
C ASP A 216 1.30 31.86 15.80
N THR A 217 2.43 32.15 15.17
CA THR A 217 2.84 33.53 14.81
C THR A 217 3.22 33.70 13.35
N VAL A 218 3.75 32.66 12.69
CA VAL A 218 4.31 32.75 11.35
C VAL A 218 3.91 31.54 10.50
N CYS A 219 3.50 31.81 9.28
CA CYS A 219 3.41 30.81 8.22
C CYS A 219 4.69 30.85 7.37
N PHE A 220 5.36 29.70 7.31
CA PHE A 220 6.58 29.54 6.52
C PHE A 220 6.23 29.44 5.02
N SER A 221 7.18 29.74 4.16
CA SER A 221 7.01 29.54 2.72
C SER A 221 6.73 28.05 2.43
N PRO A 222 5.85 27.76 1.45
CA PRO A 222 5.62 26.39 1.00
C PRO A 222 6.91 25.66 0.66
N GLN A 223 6.99 24.41 1.03
CA GLN A 223 8.14 23.53 0.85
C GLN A 223 7.78 22.36 -0.06
N SER A 224 8.78 21.83 -0.73
CA SER A 224 8.67 20.62 -1.54
C SER A 224 9.89 19.73 -1.29
N VAL A 225 9.65 18.50 -0.87
CA VAL A 225 10.68 17.50 -0.55
C VAL A 225 10.64 16.42 -1.62
N PRO A 226 11.70 16.29 -2.45
CA PRO A 226 11.78 15.19 -3.41
C PRO A 226 12.04 13.88 -2.70
N LEU A 227 11.35 12.84 -3.16
CA LEU A 227 11.42 11.48 -2.62
C LEU A 227 11.74 10.50 -3.74
N THR A 228 12.50 9.46 -3.42
CA THR A 228 12.83 8.39 -4.36
C THR A 228 12.82 7.06 -3.65
N TRP A 229 12.25 6.05 -4.30
CA TRP A 229 12.22 4.67 -3.80
C TRP A 229 12.72 3.73 -4.88
N SER A 230 13.47 2.71 -4.50
CA SER A 230 14.00 1.69 -5.40
C SER A 230 13.57 0.31 -4.90
N LEU A 231 13.01 -0.48 -5.80
CA LEU A 231 12.52 -1.83 -5.52
C LEU A 231 13.14 -2.81 -6.53
N THR A 232 13.38 -4.03 -6.09
CA THR A 232 13.73 -5.12 -7.00
C THR A 232 12.47 -5.63 -7.67
N LEU A 233 12.45 -5.62 -9.00
CA LEU A 233 11.35 -6.20 -9.78
C LEU A 233 11.74 -7.63 -10.18
N ARG A 234 10.93 -8.60 -9.78
CA ARG A 234 11.03 -10.01 -10.18
C ARG A 234 9.96 -10.34 -11.21
N GLN A 235 10.26 -11.31 -12.05
CA GLN A 235 9.25 -11.85 -12.94
C GLN A 235 8.20 -12.65 -12.18
N LEU A 236 6.99 -12.69 -12.72
CA LEU A 236 5.90 -13.48 -12.16
C LEU A 236 6.27 -14.97 -12.26
N ASP A 237 6.32 -15.63 -11.12
CA ASP A 237 6.58 -17.06 -11.08
C ASP A 237 5.36 -17.83 -11.63
N ARG A 238 5.54 -18.48 -12.76
CA ARG A 238 4.53 -19.25 -13.46
C ARG A 238 4.77 -20.77 -13.37
N GLU A 239 5.76 -21.19 -12.59
CA GLU A 239 6.03 -22.59 -12.44
C GLU A 239 4.84 -23.28 -11.75
N ARG A 240 4.18 -24.17 -12.49
CA ARG A 240 3.08 -24.96 -11.94
C ARG A 240 3.60 -26.13 -11.13
N ALA A 241 2.85 -26.52 -10.10
CA ALA A 241 3.07 -27.79 -9.46
C ALA A 241 2.95 -28.91 -10.49
N ARG A 242 3.93 -29.78 -10.56
CA ARG A 242 3.85 -30.96 -11.39
C ARG A 242 2.90 -31.96 -10.71
N PRO A 243 2.03 -32.64 -11.48
CA PRO A 243 1.09 -33.62 -10.94
C PRO A 243 1.81 -34.81 -10.26
#